data_5220099d42474f939fec9d852f8314b3
#
_entry.id   5220099d42474f939fec9d852f8314b3
#
_cell.length_a   1.000
_cell.length_b   1.000
_cell.length_c   1.000
_cell.angle_alpha   90.00
_cell.angle_beta   90.00
_cell.angle_gamma   90.00
#
_symmetry.space_group_name_H-M   'P 1'
#
loop_
_entity.id
_entity.type
_entity.pdbx_description
1 polymer ?
#
loop_
_entity_poly.entity_id
_entity_poly.type
_entity_poly.pdbx_seq_one_letter_code
_entity_poly.pdbx_strand_id
1 'polypeptide(L)'
;ILFRLVGSEMCIRDSFSMFMSNTATTAMMLSILTPVLAVFGPKDPGRIAFALCIPVAANIGGIGTPIGTPPNAIALKYLVGDNLITFGEWMAFGVPFVVIMMALAWFLIGFMYKADQKKIELSIKGKFLKTPKAIAVYVTFALTIILWLMGSSHGMNSYTVALIPVAVFSLLSLIHI
;
A
#
# COMPACT_ATOMS: atom_id res chain seq x y z
N ILE A 1 11.88 2.87 19.99
CA ILE A 1 11.20 1.66 19.48
C ILE A 1 9.95 2.07 18.72
N LEU A 2 9.08 2.93 19.24
CA LEU A 2 7.88 3.43 18.54
C LEU A 2 8.23 4.02 17.17
N PHE A 3 9.26 4.84 17.09
CA PHE A 3 9.73 5.48 15.87
C PHE A 3 10.13 4.45 14.78
N ARG A 4 10.72 3.31 15.18
CA ARG A 4 11.04 2.19 14.27
C ARG A 4 9.78 1.41 13.87
N LEU A 5 8.85 1.20 14.79
CA LEU A 5 7.57 0.53 14.52
C LEU A 5 6.72 1.33 13.55
N VAL A 6 6.55 2.64 13.79
CA VAL A 6 5.83 3.54 12.89
C VAL A 6 6.47 3.52 11.50
N GLY A 7 7.80 3.58 11.41
CA GLY A 7 8.51 3.54 10.13
C GLY A 7 8.33 2.23 9.37
N SER A 8 8.48 1.07 10.03
CA SER A 8 8.28 -0.23 9.37
C SER A 8 6.83 -0.45 8.93
N GLU A 9 5.88 -0.04 9.75
CA GLU A 9 4.46 -0.10 9.42
C GLU A 9 4.11 0.82 8.24
N MET A 10 4.65 2.03 8.22
CA MET A 10 4.46 2.95 7.10
C MET A 10 5.00 2.37 5.79
N CYS A 11 6.20 1.77 5.79
CA CYS A 11 6.79 1.17 4.58
C CYS A 11 5.97 -0.03 4.05
N ILE A 12 5.47 -0.90 4.93
CA ILE A 12 4.63 -2.04 4.52
C ILE A 12 3.33 -1.54 3.88
N ARG A 13 2.69 -0.56 4.48
CA ARG A 13 1.43 0.03 3.98
C ARG A 13 1.58 0.76 2.67
N ASP A 14 2.65 1.52 2.55
CA ASP A 14 3.02 2.22 1.34
C ASP A 14 3.08 1.24 0.17
N SER A 15 3.79 0.12 0.34
CA SER A 15 3.89 -0.92 -0.67
C SER A 15 2.53 -1.52 -1.06
N PHE A 16 1.62 -1.74 -0.11
CA PHE A 16 0.28 -2.24 -0.41
C PHE A 16 -0.61 -1.17 -1.06
N SER A 17 -0.52 0.08 -0.62
CA SER A 17 -1.32 1.18 -1.16
C SER A 17 -0.94 1.55 -2.59
N MET A 18 0.25 1.18 -3.05
CA MET A 18 0.63 1.33 -4.46
C MET A 18 -0.26 0.54 -5.42
N PHE A 19 -0.84 -0.58 -4.96
CA PHE A 19 -1.60 -1.52 -5.80
C PHE A 19 -3.06 -1.69 -5.37
N MET A 20 -3.45 -1.10 -4.24
CA MET A 20 -4.81 -1.17 -3.69
C MET A 20 -5.34 0.24 -3.42
N SER A 21 -6.67 0.39 -3.37
CA SER A 21 -7.24 1.69 -2.99
C SER A 21 -6.83 2.08 -1.57
N ASN A 22 -6.56 3.37 -1.36
CA ASN A 22 -6.18 3.92 -0.05
C ASN A 22 -7.18 3.57 1.05
N THR A 23 -8.49 3.59 0.71
CA THR A 23 -9.56 3.24 1.64
C THR A 23 -9.50 1.78 2.05
N ALA A 24 -9.34 0.85 1.09
CA ALA A 24 -9.24 -0.57 1.36
C ALA A 24 -7.98 -0.89 2.20
N THR A 25 -6.84 -0.30 1.83
CA THR A 25 -5.58 -0.45 2.58
C THR A 25 -5.72 0.08 4.01
N THR A 26 -6.34 1.25 4.18
CA THR A 26 -6.57 1.84 5.49
C THR A 26 -7.49 0.98 6.35
N ALA A 27 -8.61 0.50 5.82
CA ALA A 27 -9.56 -0.34 6.54
C ALA A 27 -8.94 -1.68 6.96
N MET A 28 -8.22 -2.34 6.04
CA MET A 28 -7.51 -3.59 6.31
C MET A 28 -6.48 -3.41 7.42
N MET A 29 -5.66 -2.36 7.33
CA MET A 29 -4.62 -2.09 8.32
C MET A 29 -5.19 -1.68 9.68
N LEU A 30 -6.27 -0.91 9.72
CA LEU A 30 -6.95 -0.59 10.99
C LEU A 30 -7.44 -1.86 11.69
N SER A 31 -8.00 -2.82 10.95
CA SER A 31 -8.46 -4.08 11.55
C SER A 31 -7.31 -4.89 12.16
N ILE A 32 -6.15 -4.93 11.48
CA ILE A 32 -4.95 -5.62 11.97
C ILE A 32 -4.33 -4.90 13.17
N LEU A 33 -4.38 -3.57 13.20
CA LEU A 33 -3.70 -2.77 14.21
C LEU A 33 -4.57 -2.35 15.38
N THR A 34 -5.87 -2.61 15.34
CA THR A 34 -6.76 -2.36 16.48
C THR A 34 -6.24 -2.99 17.79
N PRO A 35 -5.77 -4.25 17.81
CA PRO A 35 -5.17 -4.83 19.01
C PRO A 35 -3.90 -4.09 19.48
N VAL A 36 -3.12 -3.56 18.53
CA VAL A 36 -1.91 -2.78 18.83
C VAL A 36 -2.27 -1.44 19.45
N LEU A 37 -3.28 -0.78 18.90
CA LEU A 37 -3.80 0.48 19.42
C LEU A 37 -4.38 0.34 20.84
N ALA A 38 -4.87 -0.85 21.18
CA ALA A 38 -5.39 -1.14 22.53
C ALA A 38 -4.30 -1.23 23.61
N VAL A 39 -3.04 -1.48 23.20
CA VAL A 39 -1.88 -1.54 24.13
C VAL A 39 -1.51 -0.13 24.62
N PHE A 40 -1.80 0.90 23.83
CA PHE A 40 -1.57 2.28 24.23
C PHE A 40 -2.65 2.75 25.20
N GLY A 41 -2.24 3.51 26.22
CA GLY A 41 -3.18 4.17 27.11
C GLY A 41 -4.13 5.12 26.35
N PRO A 42 -5.35 5.38 26.87
CA PRO A 42 -6.35 6.21 26.17
C PRO A 42 -5.87 7.62 25.83
N LYS A 43 -4.92 8.15 26.60
CA LYS A 43 -4.36 9.50 26.47
C LYS A 43 -2.93 9.52 25.93
N ASP A 44 -2.35 8.36 25.56
CA ASP A 44 -1.00 8.29 25.05
C ASP A 44 -0.91 8.92 23.64
N PRO A 45 -0.08 9.97 23.44
CA PRO A 45 0.13 10.55 22.11
C PRO A 45 0.58 9.54 21.06
N GLY A 46 1.26 8.47 21.45
CA GLY A 46 1.68 7.38 20.58
C GLY A 46 0.52 6.65 19.91
N ARG A 47 -0.65 6.57 20.58
CA ARG A 47 -1.87 6.02 20.00
C ARG A 47 -2.35 6.85 18.81
N ILE A 48 -2.29 8.17 18.94
CA ILE A 48 -2.69 9.10 17.87
C ILE A 48 -1.69 9.02 16.73
N ALA A 49 -0.38 9.02 17.01
CA ALA A 49 0.66 8.87 16.02
C ALA A 49 0.46 7.60 15.19
N PHE A 50 0.20 6.48 15.86
CA PHE A 50 0.02 5.18 15.23
C PHE A 50 -1.26 5.10 14.40
N ALA A 51 -2.34 5.72 14.86
CA ALA A 51 -3.60 5.81 14.10
C ALA A 51 -3.46 6.71 12.86
N LEU A 52 -2.77 7.85 12.99
CA LEU A 52 -2.56 8.79 11.88
C LEU A 52 -1.60 8.26 10.83
N CYS A 53 -0.59 7.47 11.20
CA CYS A 53 0.35 6.93 10.22
C CYS A 53 -0.34 6.03 9.18
N ILE A 54 -1.52 5.44 9.51
CA ILE A 54 -2.29 4.57 8.62
C ILE A 54 -2.78 5.32 7.37
N PRO A 55 -3.67 6.32 7.48
CA PRO A 55 -4.19 7.02 6.32
C PRO A 55 -3.11 7.85 5.61
N VAL A 56 -2.15 8.40 6.37
CA VAL A 56 -1.05 9.18 5.78
C VAL A 56 -0.20 8.29 4.86
N ALA A 57 0.23 7.12 5.33
CA ALA A 57 1.00 6.18 4.52
C ALA A 57 0.19 5.66 3.31
N ALA A 58 -1.09 5.35 3.50
CA ALA A 58 -1.94 4.89 2.40
C ALA A 58 -2.10 5.97 1.30
N ASN A 59 -2.27 7.24 1.67
CA ASN A 59 -2.41 8.32 0.71
C ASN A 59 -1.10 8.63 -0.02
N ILE A 60 0.03 8.64 0.69
CA ILE A 60 1.35 8.86 0.08
C ILE A 60 1.69 7.70 -0.84
N GLY A 61 1.54 6.45 -0.39
CA GLY A 61 1.84 5.26 -1.16
C GLY A 61 1.05 5.15 -2.45
N GLY A 62 -0.22 5.54 -2.42
CA GLY A 62 -1.07 5.56 -3.60
C GLY A 62 -0.55 6.41 -4.77
N ILE A 63 0.36 7.36 -4.52
CA ILE A 63 0.97 8.18 -5.58
C ILE A 63 1.99 7.37 -6.39
N GLY A 64 2.57 6.33 -5.82
CA GLY A 64 3.69 5.57 -6.39
C GLY A 64 3.38 4.86 -7.69
N THR A 65 2.12 4.52 -7.95
CA THR A 65 1.71 3.88 -9.21
C THR A 65 0.54 4.60 -9.88
N PRO A 66 0.37 4.47 -11.20
CA PRO A 66 -0.75 5.09 -11.92
C PRO A 66 -2.13 4.66 -11.43
N ILE A 67 -2.23 3.48 -10.84
CA ILE A 67 -3.49 2.86 -10.41
C ILE A 67 -3.73 2.94 -8.89
N GLY A 68 -2.73 3.39 -8.12
CA GLY A 68 -2.79 3.39 -6.65
C GLY A 68 -3.86 4.32 -6.08
N THR A 69 -4.24 5.38 -6.79
CA THR A 69 -5.29 6.30 -6.35
C THR A 69 -6.06 6.88 -7.53
N PRO A 70 -7.39 7.18 -7.39
CA PRO A 70 -8.21 7.72 -8.47
C PRO A 70 -7.68 8.99 -9.14
N PRO A 71 -7.10 9.98 -8.42
CA PRO A 71 -6.51 11.15 -9.06
C PRO A 71 -5.43 10.85 -10.09
N ASN A 72 -4.62 9.80 -9.87
CA ASN A 72 -3.58 9.39 -10.83
C ASN A 72 -4.23 8.92 -12.15
N ALA A 73 -5.29 8.11 -12.06
CA ALA A 73 -6.02 7.65 -13.22
C ALA A 73 -6.69 8.81 -14.00
N ILE A 74 -7.10 9.86 -13.29
CA ILE A 74 -7.61 11.08 -13.93
C ILE A 74 -6.47 11.82 -14.63
N ALA A 75 -5.32 11.98 -13.98
CA ALA A 75 -4.17 12.65 -14.58
C ALA A 75 -3.72 11.97 -15.88
N LEU A 76 -3.73 10.62 -15.92
CA LEU A 76 -3.40 9.86 -17.13
C LEU A 76 -4.30 10.17 -18.33
N LYS A 77 -5.55 10.61 -18.12
CA LYS A 77 -6.44 10.99 -19.23
C LYS A 77 -5.98 12.23 -19.97
N TYR A 78 -5.16 13.07 -19.33
CA TYR A 78 -4.59 14.27 -19.94
C TYR A 78 -3.19 14.03 -20.51
N LEU A 79 -2.58 12.89 -20.21
CA LEU A 79 -1.27 12.48 -20.72
C LEU A 79 -1.48 11.56 -21.93
N VAL A 80 -1.80 12.16 -23.07
CA VAL A 80 -2.12 11.45 -24.33
C VAL A 80 -1.21 11.90 -25.46
N GLY A 81 -1.12 11.12 -26.55
CA GLY A 81 -0.26 11.42 -27.68
C GLY A 81 1.23 11.31 -27.31
N ASP A 82 2.01 12.33 -27.67
CA ASP A 82 3.47 12.38 -27.40
C ASP A 82 3.82 12.46 -25.90
N ASN A 83 2.84 12.79 -25.05
CA ASN A 83 3.02 12.87 -23.60
C ASN A 83 2.53 11.61 -22.87
N LEU A 84 2.29 10.52 -23.58
CA LEU A 84 1.84 9.26 -23.00
C LEU A 84 2.94 8.70 -22.11
N ILE A 85 2.61 8.48 -20.82
CA ILE A 85 3.52 7.95 -19.81
C ILE A 85 3.18 6.47 -19.57
N THR A 86 4.19 5.62 -19.64
CA THR A 86 4.06 4.20 -19.32
C THR A 86 3.98 3.98 -17.80
N PHE A 87 3.52 2.81 -17.39
CA PHE A 87 3.45 2.43 -15.97
C PHE A 87 4.83 2.54 -15.28
N GLY A 88 5.89 2.07 -15.96
CA GLY A 88 7.25 2.12 -15.45
C GLY A 88 7.80 3.55 -15.32
N GLU A 89 7.52 4.41 -16.28
CA GLU A 89 7.92 5.83 -16.23
C GLU A 89 7.22 6.57 -15.10
N TRP A 90 5.91 6.30 -14.87
CA TRP A 90 5.22 6.84 -13.70
C TRP A 90 5.93 6.42 -12.41
N MET A 91 6.25 5.13 -12.27
CA MET A 91 6.93 4.63 -11.07
C MET A 91 8.33 5.21 -10.91
N ALA A 92 9.03 5.48 -12.00
CA ALA A 92 10.39 6.01 -11.95
C ALA A 92 10.49 7.38 -11.26
N PHE A 93 9.46 8.22 -11.35
CA PHE A 93 9.38 9.46 -10.57
C PHE A 93 8.51 9.33 -9.32
N GLY A 94 7.44 8.53 -9.38
CA GLY A 94 6.47 8.40 -8.30
C GLY A 94 7.06 7.72 -7.07
N VAL A 95 7.81 6.63 -7.25
CA VAL A 95 8.41 5.90 -6.12
C VAL A 95 9.46 6.73 -5.37
N PRO A 96 10.42 7.40 -6.00
CA PRO A 96 11.33 8.31 -5.28
C PRO A 96 10.60 9.43 -4.54
N PHE A 97 9.56 10.00 -5.14
CA PHE A 97 8.73 11.02 -4.51
C PHE A 97 8.03 10.48 -3.26
N VAL A 98 7.44 9.29 -3.34
CA VAL A 98 6.80 8.60 -2.23
C VAL A 98 7.79 8.35 -1.09
N VAL A 99 9.00 7.88 -1.39
CA VAL A 99 10.04 7.63 -0.38
C VAL A 99 10.38 8.93 0.38
N ILE A 100 10.56 10.04 -0.33
CA ILE A 100 10.84 11.34 0.27
C ILE A 100 9.66 11.79 1.16
N MET A 101 8.44 11.75 0.62
CA MET A 101 7.25 12.17 1.35
C MET A 101 6.98 11.28 2.57
N MET A 102 7.26 9.98 2.47
CA MET A 102 7.14 9.03 3.57
C MET A 102 8.15 9.33 4.68
N ALA A 103 9.40 9.64 4.33
CA ALA A 103 10.43 10.03 5.28
C ALA A 103 10.04 11.34 6.00
N LEU A 104 9.52 12.33 5.28
CA LEU A 104 9.04 13.59 5.86
C LEU A 104 7.83 13.35 6.78
N ALA A 105 6.85 12.58 6.37
CA ALA A 105 5.67 12.25 7.18
C ALA A 105 6.05 11.49 8.45
N TRP A 106 6.95 10.51 8.32
CA TRP A 106 7.47 9.77 9.46
C TRP A 106 8.19 10.65 10.48
N PHE A 107 9.06 11.55 9.99
CA PHE A 107 9.75 12.52 10.84
C PHE A 107 8.75 13.47 11.51
N LEU A 108 7.79 14.01 10.77
CA LEU A 108 6.79 14.95 11.28
C LEU A 108 5.90 14.32 12.35
N ILE A 109 5.35 13.13 12.07
CA ILE A 109 4.50 12.43 13.05
C ILE A 109 5.30 12.08 14.30
N GLY A 110 6.53 11.58 14.14
CA GLY A 110 7.39 11.24 15.27
C GLY A 110 7.84 12.45 16.11
N PHE A 111 7.95 13.64 15.48
CA PHE A 111 8.26 14.88 16.15
C PHE A 111 7.05 15.45 16.91
N MET A 112 5.86 15.40 16.29
CA MET A 112 4.63 15.96 16.88
C MET A 112 4.07 15.09 18.02
N TYR A 113 4.16 13.76 17.88
CA TYR A 113 3.56 12.81 18.81
C TYR A 113 4.63 11.92 19.45
N LYS A 114 5.18 12.36 20.56
CA LYS A 114 6.12 11.56 21.34
C LYS A 114 5.33 10.59 22.22
N ALA A 115 5.54 9.28 22.01
CA ALA A 115 4.89 8.27 22.84
C ALA A 115 5.54 8.18 24.22
N ASP A 116 4.72 8.03 25.24
CA ASP A 116 5.16 7.81 26.60
C ASP A 116 5.67 6.38 26.83
N GLN A 117 5.11 5.43 26.08
CA GLN A 117 5.51 4.03 26.17
C GLN A 117 6.75 3.72 25.30
N LYS A 118 7.82 3.26 25.94
CA LYS A 118 9.11 2.95 25.28
C LYS A 118 9.18 1.54 24.66
N LYS A 119 8.32 0.61 25.03
CA LYS A 119 8.33 -0.77 24.53
C LYS A 119 6.91 -1.27 24.30
N ILE A 120 6.67 -1.79 23.11
CA ILE A 120 5.47 -2.52 22.76
C ILE A 120 5.93 -3.91 22.31
N GLU A 121 5.53 -4.95 23.04
CA GLU A 121 5.76 -6.33 22.62
C GLU A 121 4.61 -6.77 21.72
N LEU A 122 4.87 -6.78 20.42
CA LEU A 122 3.92 -7.27 19.42
C LEU A 122 4.23 -8.73 19.12
N SER A 123 3.39 -9.62 19.58
CA SER A 123 3.42 -11.03 19.18
C SER A 123 2.48 -11.26 18.00
N ILE A 124 2.84 -10.79 16.82
CA ILE A 124 2.10 -11.08 15.59
C ILE A 124 2.55 -12.45 15.08
N LYS A 125 1.80 -13.49 15.41
CA LYS A 125 2.03 -14.85 14.91
C LYS A 125 1.33 -15.01 13.54
N GLY A 126 1.87 -14.38 12.50
CA GLY A 126 1.44 -14.61 11.12
C GLY A 126 2.22 -15.79 10.52
N LYS A 127 1.53 -16.78 9.97
CA LYS A 127 2.14 -17.83 9.13
C LYS A 127 1.68 -17.62 7.69
N PHE A 128 2.60 -17.70 6.75
CA PHE A 128 2.25 -17.73 5.32
C PHE A 128 1.35 -18.93 5.05
N LEU A 129 0.18 -18.67 4.49
CA LEU A 129 -0.74 -19.70 4.07
C LEU A 129 -0.16 -20.41 2.84
N LYS A 130 0.08 -21.72 2.95
CA LYS A 130 0.59 -22.57 1.87
C LYS A 130 -0.52 -23.40 1.23
N THR A 131 -1.76 -22.91 1.24
CA THR A 131 -2.86 -23.58 0.55
C THR A 131 -2.75 -23.34 -0.97
N PRO A 132 -3.22 -24.26 -1.82
CA PRO A 132 -3.20 -24.06 -3.28
C PRO A 132 -3.87 -22.75 -3.71
N LYS A 133 -4.96 -22.36 -3.05
CA LYS A 133 -5.65 -21.08 -3.28
C LYS A 133 -4.77 -19.88 -2.94
N ALA A 134 -4.05 -19.91 -1.81
CA ALA A 134 -3.16 -18.83 -1.42
C ALA A 134 -1.97 -18.71 -2.38
N ILE A 135 -1.42 -19.83 -2.84
CA ILE A 135 -0.35 -19.83 -3.84
C ILE A 135 -0.84 -19.23 -5.15
N ALA A 136 -2.06 -19.57 -5.60
CA ALA A 136 -2.65 -18.98 -6.79
C ALA A 136 -2.79 -17.45 -6.67
N VAL A 137 -3.20 -16.94 -5.49
CA VAL A 137 -3.25 -15.49 -5.22
C VAL A 137 -1.87 -14.85 -5.34
N TYR A 138 -0.86 -15.43 -4.68
CA TYR A 138 0.51 -14.88 -4.72
C TYR A 138 1.09 -14.86 -6.13
N VAL A 139 0.92 -15.95 -6.88
CA VAL A 139 1.41 -16.07 -8.27
C VAL A 139 0.68 -15.07 -9.17
N THR A 140 -0.64 -14.98 -9.07
CA THR A 140 -1.43 -14.03 -9.87
C THR A 140 -1.02 -12.59 -9.58
N PHE A 141 -0.83 -12.24 -8.32
CA PHE A 141 -0.40 -10.90 -7.91
C PHE A 141 0.99 -10.56 -8.46
N ALA A 142 1.96 -11.48 -8.29
CA ALA A 142 3.31 -11.28 -8.82
C ALA A 142 3.31 -11.15 -10.35
N LEU A 143 2.56 -12.00 -11.06
CA LEU A 143 2.43 -11.94 -12.51
C LEU A 143 1.82 -10.62 -12.98
N THR A 144 0.78 -10.13 -12.30
CA THR A 144 0.16 -8.84 -12.62
C THR A 144 1.14 -7.68 -12.51
N ILE A 145 1.95 -7.65 -11.44
CA ILE A 145 2.98 -6.62 -11.27
C ILE A 145 4.03 -6.69 -12.39
N ILE A 146 4.50 -7.90 -12.72
CA ILE A 146 5.47 -8.08 -13.80
C ILE A 146 4.89 -7.59 -15.14
N LEU A 147 3.65 -7.93 -15.45
CA LEU A 147 2.99 -7.46 -16.65
C LEU A 147 2.85 -5.93 -16.67
N TRP A 148 2.56 -5.28 -15.58
CA TRP A 148 2.54 -3.80 -15.52
C TRP A 148 3.90 -3.19 -15.79
N LEU A 149 4.96 -3.74 -15.20
CA LEU A 149 6.33 -3.26 -15.41
C LEU A 149 6.81 -3.49 -16.84
N MET A 150 6.34 -4.57 -17.49
CA MET A 150 6.67 -4.91 -18.87
C MET A 150 5.71 -4.31 -19.90
N GLY A 151 4.90 -3.35 -19.54
CA GLY A 151 3.85 -2.77 -20.41
C GLY A 151 4.34 -2.30 -21.77
N SER A 152 5.56 -1.77 -21.84
CA SER A 152 6.21 -1.36 -23.10
C SER A 152 6.52 -2.54 -24.04
N SER A 153 6.68 -3.77 -23.53
CA SER A 153 7.06 -4.94 -24.31
C SER A 153 5.87 -5.66 -24.94
N HIS A 154 4.72 -5.67 -24.29
CA HIS A 154 3.54 -6.42 -24.77
C HIS A 154 2.39 -5.52 -25.26
N GLY A 155 2.51 -4.19 -25.11
CA GLY A 155 1.53 -3.22 -25.61
C GLY A 155 0.14 -3.25 -24.95
N MET A 156 -0.07 -4.05 -23.90
CA MET A 156 -1.33 -4.08 -23.18
C MET A 156 -1.47 -2.85 -22.27
N ASN A 157 -2.66 -2.27 -22.28
CA ASN A 157 -3.00 -1.17 -21.37
C ASN A 157 -3.05 -1.67 -19.91
N SER A 158 -2.64 -0.84 -18.97
CA SER A 158 -2.65 -1.13 -17.53
C SER A 158 -4.02 -1.58 -17.01
N TYR A 159 -5.11 -1.06 -17.58
CA TYR A 159 -6.48 -1.47 -17.25
C TYR A 159 -6.79 -2.90 -17.71
N THR A 160 -6.30 -3.31 -18.88
CA THR A 160 -6.46 -4.67 -19.39
C THR A 160 -5.72 -5.67 -18.50
N VAL A 161 -4.50 -5.34 -18.09
CA VAL A 161 -3.72 -6.17 -17.16
C VAL A 161 -4.44 -6.31 -15.81
N ALA A 162 -5.09 -5.25 -15.32
CA ALA A 162 -5.85 -5.27 -14.08
C ALA A 162 -7.07 -6.23 -14.09
N LEU A 163 -7.59 -6.60 -15.25
CA LEU A 163 -8.66 -7.58 -15.38
C LEU A 163 -8.20 -9.02 -15.17
N ILE A 164 -6.91 -9.32 -15.33
CA ILE A 164 -6.36 -10.67 -15.16
C ILE A 164 -6.62 -11.22 -13.75
N PRO A 165 -6.24 -10.53 -12.65
CA PRO A 165 -6.53 -11.03 -11.30
C PRO A 165 -8.03 -11.14 -11.05
N VAL A 166 -8.85 -10.25 -11.58
CA VAL A 166 -10.32 -10.32 -11.44
C VAL A 166 -10.84 -11.62 -12.07
N ALA A 167 -10.44 -11.94 -13.30
CA ALA A 167 -10.84 -13.16 -13.99
C ALA A 167 -10.36 -14.42 -13.24
N VAL A 168 -9.09 -14.47 -12.84
CA VAL A 168 -8.51 -15.62 -12.12
C VAL A 168 -9.20 -15.84 -10.78
N PHE A 169 -9.43 -14.78 -10.00
CA PHE A 169 -10.06 -14.91 -8.68
C PHE A 169 -11.54 -15.28 -8.77
N SER A 170 -12.24 -14.81 -9.80
CA SER A 170 -13.61 -15.21 -10.08
C SER A 170 -13.71 -16.70 -10.45
N LEU A 171 -12.83 -17.19 -11.34
CA LEU A 171 -12.77 -18.60 -11.73
C LEU A 171 -12.42 -19.53 -10.56
N LEU A 172 -11.56 -19.10 -9.66
CA LEU A 172 -11.16 -19.88 -8.48
C LEU A 172 -12.15 -19.76 -7.32
N SER A 173 -13.28 -19.10 -7.50
CA SER A 173 -14.27 -18.80 -6.44
C SER A 173 -13.61 -18.21 -5.18
N LEU A 174 -12.64 -17.33 -5.39
CA LEU A 174 -11.94 -16.62 -4.30
C LEU A 174 -12.67 -15.33 -3.92
N ILE A 175 -13.55 -14.84 -4.79
CA ILE A 175 -14.42 -13.70 -4.55
C ILE A 175 -15.77 -14.28 -4.15
N HIS A 176 -16.03 -14.33 -2.85
CA HIS A 176 -17.38 -14.51 -2.33
C HIS A 176 -17.96 -13.12 -2.10
N ILE A 177 -18.94 -12.77 -2.91
CA ILE A 177 -19.82 -11.64 -2.67
C ILE A 177 -21.00 -12.14 -1.84
#